data_5c77f3937edab16db23adabb197d4daa
#
_entry.id   5c77f3937edab16db23adabb197d4daa
#
_cell.length_a   1.000
_cell.length_b   1.000
_cell.length_c   1.000
_cell.angle_alpha   90.00
_cell.angle_beta   90.00
_cell.angle_gamma   90.00
#
_symmetry.space_group_name_H-M   'P 1'
#
loop_
_entity.id
_entity.type
_entity.pdbx_description
1 polymer ?
#
loop_
_entity_poly.entity_id
_entity_poly.type
_entity_poly.pdbx_seq_one_letter_code
_entity_poly.pdbx_strand_id
1 'polypeptide(L)'
;MNSVEELYLAGVHVAQYRDPAVWPDSYFKQALNRDINHIPSLIAMAKFEYGRYDFESAKEYAERGIKNVTIYNERVQSGEVYYVYAQILEALGEYKKAYDYYCKASWAADSVGKAMTRIALLDIRNKEYKAAIKHADTALDYGRKNPLAKTARVIAMKALGLDAAEIINEE
;
A
#
# COMPACT_ATOMS: atom_id res chain seq x y z
N MET A 1 -24.64 22.12 2.65
CA MET A 1 -23.39 22.15 1.82
C MET A 1 -22.44 21.16 2.44
N ASN A 2 -22.15 20.05 1.79
CA ASN A 2 -21.41 18.94 2.41
C ASN A 2 -19.98 19.38 2.76
N SER A 3 -19.45 18.96 3.92
CA SER A 3 -18.05 19.21 4.31
C SER A 3 -17.08 18.42 3.40
N VAL A 4 -15.78 18.72 3.49
CA VAL A 4 -14.74 17.97 2.77
C VAL A 4 -14.77 16.49 3.17
N GLU A 5 -14.93 16.24 4.48
CA GLU A 5 -14.99 14.90 5.05
C GLU A 5 -16.23 14.12 4.59
N GLU A 6 -17.42 14.78 4.56
CA GLU A 6 -18.64 14.15 4.05
C GLU A 6 -18.52 13.75 2.57
N LEU A 7 -17.88 14.58 1.75
CA LEU A 7 -17.61 14.25 0.35
C LEU A 7 -16.64 13.05 0.24
N TYR A 8 -15.56 13.05 1.02
CA TYR A 8 -14.62 11.94 1.05
C TYR A 8 -15.33 10.63 1.46
N LEU A 9 -16.10 10.64 2.55
CA LEU A 9 -16.84 9.47 3.02
C LEU A 9 -17.87 8.97 2.01
N ALA A 10 -18.58 9.89 1.32
CA ALA A 10 -19.49 9.52 0.25
C ALA A 10 -18.76 8.80 -0.90
N GLY A 11 -17.59 9.31 -1.30
CA GLY A 11 -16.75 8.66 -2.31
C GLY A 11 -16.26 7.27 -1.88
N VAL A 12 -15.83 7.12 -0.62
CA VAL A 12 -15.45 5.81 -0.05
C VAL A 12 -16.62 4.83 -0.08
N HIS A 13 -17.82 5.28 0.31
CA HIS A 13 -19.04 4.47 0.28
C HIS A 13 -19.33 3.98 -1.15
N VAL A 14 -19.33 4.88 -2.13
CA VAL A 14 -19.54 4.52 -3.55
C VAL A 14 -18.51 3.52 -4.04
N ALA A 15 -17.23 3.69 -3.67
CA ALA A 15 -16.17 2.77 -4.02
C ALA A 15 -16.36 1.36 -3.44
N GLN A 16 -16.89 1.26 -2.21
CA GLN A 16 -17.18 -0.02 -1.54
C GLN A 16 -18.36 -0.76 -2.18
N TYR A 17 -19.42 -0.07 -2.50
CA TYR A 17 -20.66 -0.68 -3.04
C TYR A 17 -20.65 -0.85 -4.56
N ARG A 18 -19.62 -0.35 -5.24
CA ARG A 18 -19.43 -0.47 -6.70
C ARG A 18 -20.69 -0.09 -7.49
N ASP A 19 -21.29 1.05 -7.15
CA ASP A 19 -22.44 1.57 -7.89
C ASP A 19 -22.02 1.87 -9.35
N PRO A 20 -22.61 1.22 -10.36
CA PRO A 20 -22.24 1.42 -11.75
C PRO A 20 -22.64 2.80 -12.30
N ALA A 21 -23.57 3.49 -11.63
CA ALA A 21 -24.06 4.78 -12.08
C ALA A 21 -23.21 5.97 -11.61
N VAL A 22 -22.40 5.78 -10.56
CA VAL A 22 -21.64 6.86 -9.95
C VAL A 22 -20.20 6.43 -9.70
N TRP A 23 -19.27 7.22 -10.22
CA TRP A 23 -17.85 6.98 -10.01
C TRP A 23 -17.34 7.70 -8.74
N PRO A 24 -16.59 7.04 -7.87
CA PRO A 24 -16.13 7.60 -6.60
C PRO A 24 -15.22 8.82 -6.77
N ASP A 25 -14.49 8.90 -7.89
CA ASP A 25 -13.57 10.00 -8.18
C ASP A 25 -14.25 11.37 -8.23
N SER A 26 -15.53 11.42 -8.63
CA SER A 26 -16.29 12.66 -8.66
C SER A 26 -16.41 13.29 -7.26
N TYR A 27 -16.59 12.49 -6.23
CA TYR A 27 -16.65 12.94 -4.85
C TYR A 27 -15.27 13.35 -4.32
N PHE A 28 -14.22 12.56 -4.62
CA PHE A 28 -12.86 12.89 -4.21
C PHE A 28 -12.37 14.19 -4.86
N LYS A 29 -12.68 14.39 -6.15
CA LYS A 29 -12.39 15.65 -6.86
C LYS A 29 -13.11 16.84 -6.24
N GLN A 30 -14.39 16.69 -5.88
CA GLN A 30 -15.14 17.75 -5.19
C GLN A 30 -14.54 18.06 -3.81
N ALA A 31 -14.10 17.05 -3.06
CA ALA A 31 -13.39 17.24 -1.79
C ALA A 31 -12.09 18.03 -2.01
N LEU A 32 -11.29 17.66 -3.02
CA LEU A 32 -10.02 18.32 -3.36
C LEU A 32 -10.21 19.73 -3.92
N ASN A 33 -11.36 20.04 -4.55
CA ASN A 33 -11.71 21.40 -4.95
C ASN A 33 -11.97 22.32 -3.76
N ARG A 34 -12.35 21.78 -2.61
CA ARG A 34 -12.58 22.54 -1.38
C ARG A 34 -11.32 22.63 -0.52
N ASP A 35 -10.60 21.52 -0.41
CA ASP A 35 -9.29 21.43 0.26
C ASP A 35 -8.33 20.61 -0.61
N ILE A 36 -7.50 21.31 -1.34
CA ILE A 36 -6.51 20.75 -2.26
C ILE A 36 -5.47 19.87 -1.53
N ASN A 37 -5.34 20.06 -0.21
CA ASN A 37 -4.38 19.37 0.64
C ASN A 37 -5.00 18.23 1.46
N HIS A 38 -6.28 17.91 1.24
CA HIS A 38 -6.97 16.85 1.97
C HIS A 38 -6.35 15.48 1.67
N ILE A 39 -5.50 15.01 2.58
CA ILE A 39 -4.68 13.79 2.40
C ILE A 39 -5.54 12.56 2.11
N PRO A 40 -6.66 12.26 2.84
CA PRO A 40 -7.47 11.09 2.53
C PRO A 40 -8.01 11.09 1.09
N SER A 41 -8.44 12.24 0.57
CA SER A 41 -8.93 12.35 -0.81
C SER A 41 -7.79 12.22 -1.84
N LEU A 42 -6.59 12.72 -1.54
CA LEU A 42 -5.41 12.53 -2.40
C LEU A 42 -5.06 11.04 -2.52
N ILE A 43 -5.05 10.31 -1.41
CA ILE A 43 -4.75 8.88 -1.41
C ILE A 43 -5.86 8.07 -2.07
N ALA A 44 -7.13 8.46 -1.88
CA ALA A 44 -8.25 7.82 -2.57
C ALA A 44 -8.16 8.00 -4.09
N MET A 45 -7.80 9.20 -4.57
CA MET A 45 -7.55 9.45 -5.99
C MET A 45 -6.36 8.65 -6.52
N ALA A 46 -5.24 8.59 -5.76
CA ALA A 46 -4.09 7.79 -6.14
C ALA A 46 -4.47 6.30 -6.31
N LYS A 47 -5.25 5.74 -5.40
CA LYS A 47 -5.77 4.36 -5.51
C LYS A 47 -6.71 4.19 -6.69
N PHE A 48 -7.56 5.16 -6.95
CA PHE A 48 -8.51 5.12 -8.06
C PHE A 48 -7.78 5.10 -9.40
N GLU A 49 -6.83 6.00 -9.63
CA GLU A 49 -6.04 6.04 -10.86
C GLU A 49 -5.12 4.81 -10.99
N TYR A 50 -4.54 4.32 -9.88
CA TYR A 50 -3.80 3.05 -9.86
C TYR A 50 -4.67 1.89 -10.35
N GLY A 51 -5.92 1.80 -9.89
CA GLY A 51 -6.89 0.77 -10.33
C GLY A 51 -7.27 0.86 -11.80
N ARG A 52 -7.09 2.02 -12.42
CA ARG A 52 -7.28 2.27 -13.85
C ARG A 52 -6.01 2.07 -14.67
N TYR A 53 -4.90 1.69 -14.02
CA TYR A 53 -3.58 1.57 -14.63
C TYR A 53 -2.98 2.90 -15.12
N ASP A 54 -3.52 4.04 -14.68
CA ASP A 54 -2.92 5.36 -14.89
C ASP A 54 -1.94 5.66 -13.74
N PHE A 55 -0.76 5.03 -13.83
CA PHE A 55 0.23 5.08 -12.76
C PHE A 55 0.89 6.46 -12.62
N GLU A 56 0.97 7.23 -13.69
CA GLU A 56 1.52 8.60 -13.65
C GLU A 56 0.58 9.54 -12.88
N SER A 57 -0.70 9.57 -13.23
CA SER A 57 -1.70 10.34 -12.47
C SER A 57 -1.79 9.88 -11.01
N ALA A 58 -1.73 8.55 -10.76
CA ALA A 58 -1.70 8.00 -9.41
C ALA A 58 -0.49 8.52 -8.61
N LYS A 59 0.69 8.59 -9.26
CA LYS A 59 1.93 9.10 -8.67
C LYS A 59 1.81 10.56 -8.27
N GLU A 60 1.27 11.41 -9.14
CA GLU A 60 1.07 12.84 -8.84
C GLU A 60 0.22 13.05 -7.57
N TYR A 61 -0.91 12.35 -7.46
CA TYR A 61 -1.77 12.42 -6.28
C TYR A 61 -1.05 11.93 -5.01
N ALA A 62 -0.33 10.80 -5.09
CA ALA A 62 0.39 10.24 -3.95
C ALA A 62 1.54 11.14 -3.50
N GLU A 63 2.31 11.75 -4.42
CA GLU A 63 3.38 12.69 -4.11
C GLU A 63 2.87 13.94 -3.38
N ARG A 64 1.72 14.46 -3.81
CA ARG A 64 1.06 15.56 -3.09
C ARG A 64 0.66 15.13 -1.67
N GLY A 65 0.12 13.92 -1.51
CA GLY A 65 -0.21 13.36 -0.20
C GLY A 65 1.00 13.25 0.71
N ILE A 66 2.12 12.72 0.20
CA ILE A 66 3.39 12.62 0.95
C ILE A 66 3.92 13.99 1.34
N LYS A 67 3.92 14.95 0.42
CA LYS A 67 4.39 16.31 0.71
C LYS A 67 3.60 16.92 1.87
N ASN A 68 2.27 16.77 1.86
CA ASN A 68 1.43 17.32 2.91
C ASN A 68 1.64 16.64 4.27
N VAL A 69 1.84 15.30 4.27
CA VAL A 69 2.14 14.56 5.51
C VAL A 69 3.47 15.00 6.12
N THR A 70 4.50 15.18 5.29
CA THR A 70 5.84 15.54 5.79
C THR A 70 5.97 16.98 6.27
N ILE A 71 5.10 17.89 5.80
CA ILE A 71 5.10 19.29 6.26
C ILE A 71 4.54 19.42 7.70
N TYR A 72 3.53 18.60 8.03
CA TYR A 72 2.75 18.78 9.26
C TYR A 72 3.07 17.75 10.35
N ASN A 73 3.73 16.64 10.04
CA ASN A 73 3.97 15.56 11.00
C ASN A 73 5.34 14.92 10.81
N GLU A 74 6.17 15.00 11.85
CA GLU A 74 7.41 14.21 11.95
C GLU A 74 7.10 12.71 12.15
N ARG A 75 5.92 12.37 12.72
CA ARG A 75 5.43 11.01 12.90
C ARG A 75 4.09 10.82 12.17
N VAL A 76 4.11 10.03 11.12
CA VAL A 76 2.91 9.67 10.38
C VAL A 76 2.09 8.67 11.19
N GLN A 77 0.84 9.00 11.51
CA GLN A 77 -0.07 8.12 12.25
C GLN A 77 -0.48 6.88 11.44
N SER A 78 -0.55 6.99 10.11
CA SER A 78 -0.89 5.91 9.18
C SER A 78 0.20 5.72 8.14
N GLY A 79 0.64 4.50 7.92
CA GLY A 79 1.59 4.14 6.89
C GLY A 79 0.99 4.07 5.47
N GLU A 80 -0.32 4.28 5.34
CA GLU A 80 -1.05 4.07 4.09
C GLU A 80 -0.55 4.96 2.96
N VAL A 81 -0.23 6.22 3.24
CA VAL A 81 0.31 7.17 2.25
C VAL A 81 1.58 6.62 1.61
N TYR A 82 2.51 6.16 2.44
CA TYR A 82 3.77 5.57 1.97
C TYR A 82 3.56 4.24 1.26
N TYR A 83 2.64 3.42 1.76
CA TYR A 83 2.32 2.13 1.16
C TYR A 83 1.75 2.29 -0.26
N VAL A 84 0.77 3.17 -0.45
CA VAL A 84 0.15 3.42 -1.76
C VAL A 84 1.19 3.98 -2.74
N TYR A 85 2.01 4.93 -2.30
CA TYR A 85 3.07 5.45 -3.16
C TYR A 85 4.09 4.39 -3.55
N ALA A 86 4.48 3.52 -2.60
CA ALA A 86 5.38 2.40 -2.90
C ALA A 86 4.79 1.42 -3.93
N GLN A 87 3.48 1.12 -3.85
CA GLN A 87 2.81 0.29 -4.86
C GLN A 87 2.85 0.92 -6.26
N ILE A 88 2.64 2.23 -6.35
CA ILE A 88 2.70 2.97 -7.61
C ILE A 88 4.13 2.94 -8.19
N LEU A 89 5.13 3.20 -7.36
CA LEU A 89 6.54 3.13 -7.77
C LEU A 89 6.92 1.72 -8.25
N GLU A 90 6.42 0.69 -7.57
CA GLU A 90 6.63 -0.70 -7.98
C GLU A 90 6.00 -0.99 -9.35
N ALA A 91 4.79 -0.50 -9.61
CA ALA A 91 4.11 -0.63 -10.89
C ALA A 91 4.86 0.10 -12.03
N LEU A 92 5.50 1.22 -11.71
CA LEU A 92 6.37 1.98 -12.63
C LEU A 92 7.78 1.37 -12.80
N GLY A 93 8.10 0.29 -12.07
CA GLY A 93 9.41 -0.36 -12.11
C GLY A 93 10.49 0.31 -11.27
N GLU A 94 10.16 1.33 -10.48
CA GLU A 94 11.07 2.05 -9.59
C GLU A 94 11.32 1.25 -8.29
N TYR A 95 11.74 -0.02 -8.39
CA TYR A 95 11.76 -1.00 -7.28
C TYR A 95 12.58 -0.57 -6.07
N LYS A 96 13.71 0.13 -6.29
CA LYS A 96 14.56 0.60 -5.18
C LYS A 96 13.83 1.65 -4.35
N LYS A 97 13.21 2.62 -5.00
CA LYS A 97 12.40 3.63 -4.29
C LYS A 97 11.17 3.01 -3.65
N ALA A 98 10.50 2.07 -4.33
CA ALA A 98 9.38 1.34 -3.76
C ALA A 98 9.76 0.63 -2.45
N TYR A 99 10.90 -0.03 -2.43
CA TYR A 99 11.45 -0.68 -1.23
C TYR A 99 11.60 0.31 -0.07
N ASP A 100 12.23 1.48 -0.32
CA ASP A 100 12.44 2.51 0.70
C ASP A 100 11.10 3.03 1.27
N TYR A 101 10.08 3.21 0.42
CA TYR A 101 8.77 3.67 0.86
C TYR A 101 7.94 2.57 1.55
N TYR A 102 8.10 1.30 1.17
CA TYR A 102 7.54 0.19 1.96
C TYR A 102 8.17 0.11 3.35
N CYS A 103 9.49 0.33 3.47
CA CYS A 103 10.15 0.42 4.77
C CYS A 103 9.56 1.55 5.63
N LYS A 104 9.31 2.73 5.05
CA LYS A 104 8.63 3.84 5.78
C LYS A 104 7.21 3.45 6.18
N ALA A 105 6.45 2.79 5.30
CA ALA A 105 5.10 2.32 5.60
C ALA A 105 5.08 1.31 6.76
N SER A 106 6.11 0.48 6.89
CA SER A 106 6.19 -0.55 7.92
C SER A 106 6.41 -0.01 9.34
N TRP A 107 6.69 1.28 9.51
CA TRP A 107 6.79 1.90 10.83
C TRP A 107 5.43 2.15 11.50
N ALA A 108 4.34 2.09 10.74
CA ALA A 108 3.00 2.26 11.25
C ALA A 108 2.28 0.90 11.36
N ALA A 109 1.63 0.67 12.50
CA ALA A 109 0.98 -0.61 12.83
C ALA A 109 -0.09 -1.04 11.82
N ASP A 110 -0.80 -0.08 11.20
CA ASP A 110 -1.83 -0.31 10.17
C ASP A 110 -1.28 -0.81 8.84
N SER A 111 0.01 -0.68 8.62
CA SER A 111 0.65 -0.94 7.34
C SER A 111 1.80 -1.95 7.39
N VAL A 112 2.32 -2.27 8.60
CA VAL A 112 3.50 -3.13 8.73
C VAL A 112 3.32 -4.49 8.07
N GLY A 113 2.23 -5.22 8.29
CA GLY A 113 2.02 -6.55 7.70
C GLY A 113 1.98 -6.54 6.17
N LYS A 114 1.23 -5.60 5.57
CA LYS A 114 1.15 -5.46 4.12
C LYS A 114 2.46 -4.96 3.51
N ALA A 115 3.17 -4.05 4.16
CA ALA A 115 4.45 -3.52 3.70
C ALA A 115 5.55 -4.59 3.75
N MET A 116 5.68 -5.31 4.86
CA MET A 116 6.65 -6.40 5.01
C MET A 116 6.42 -7.53 4.00
N THR A 117 5.16 -7.82 3.66
CA THR A 117 4.84 -8.77 2.58
C THR A 117 5.41 -8.31 1.24
N ARG A 118 5.25 -7.03 0.89
CA ARG A 118 5.80 -6.49 -0.37
C ARG A 118 7.32 -6.45 -0.37
N ILE A 119 7.93 -6.07 0.77
CA ILE A 119 9.39 -6.11 0.94
C ILE A 119 9.93 -7.53 0.71
N ALA A 120 9.30 -8.55 1.32
CA ALA A 120 9.70 -9.94 1.13
C ALA A 120 9.66 -10.38 -0.35
N LEU A 121 8.66 -9.93 -1.12
CA LEU A 121 8.58 -10.21 -2.55
C LEU A 121 9.67 -9.50 -3.35
N LEU A 122 10.03 -8.26 -2.99
CA LEU A 122 11.13 -7.53 -3.61
C LEU A 122 12.49 -8.16 -3.27
N ASP A 123 12.66 -8.67 -2.05
CA ASP A 123 13.85 -9.42 -1.66
C ASP A 123 14.01 -10.71 -2.50
N ILE A 124 12.91 -11.44 -2.74
CA ILE A 124 12.91 -12.61 -3.63
C ILE A 124 13.37 -12.22 -5.04
N ARG A 125 12.81 -11.13 -5.56
CA ARG A 125 13.21 -10.58 -6.86
C ARG A 125 14.70 -10.29 -6.92
N ASN A 126 15.28 -9.77 -5.83
CA ASN A 126 16.69 -9.45 -5.71
C ASN A 126 17.54 -10.65 -5.31
N LYS A 127 16.95 -11.85 -5.15
CA LYS A 127 17.58 -13.10 -4.68
C LYS A 127 18.12 -13.02 -3.25
N GLU A 128 17.62 -12.10 -2.46
CA GLU A 128 17.94 -11.92 -1.04
C GLU A 128 17.03 -12.81 -0.15
N TYR A 129 17.10 -14.14 -0.39
CA TYR A 129 16.15 -15.10 0.19
C TYR A 129 16.13 -15.12 1.72
N LYS A 130 17.27 -14.92 2.39
CA LYS A 130 17.32 -14.86 3.86
C LYS A 130 16.57 -13.65 4.42
N ALA A 131 16.72 -12.50 3.77
CA ALA A 131 15.97 -11.29 4.11
C ALA A 131 14.48 -11.50 3.84
N ALA A 132 14.12 -12.10 2.70
CA ALA A 132 12.76 -12.43 2.34
C ALA A 132 12.04 -13.27 3.39
N ILE A 133 12.68 -14.32 3.94
CA ILE A 133 12.11 -15.13 5.02
C ILE A 133 11.84 -14.26 6.24
N LYS A 134 12.83 -13.47 6.68
CA LYS A 134 12.68 -12.61 7.86
C LYS A 134 11.53 -11.61 7.71
N HIS A 135 11.41 -10.97 6.54
CA HIS A 135 10.34 -10.00 6.30
C HIS A 135 8.96 -10.69 6.15
N ALA A 136 8.92 -11.89 5.56
CA ALA A 136 7.70 -12.69 5.51
C ALA A 136 7.25 -13.14 6.91
N ASP A 137 8.17 -13.56 7.78
CA ASP A 137 7.88 -13.90 9.18
C ASP A 137 7.31 -12.69 9.91
N THR A 138 7.95 -11.53 9.79
CA THR A 138 7.42 -10.29 10.36
C THR A 138 6.02 -9.98 9.84
N ALA A 139 5.75 -10.17 8.55
CA ALA A 139 4.42 -9.95 7.98
C ALA A 139 3.37 -10.91 8.59
N LEU A 140 3.76 -12.17 8.87
CA LEU A 140 2.89 -13.18 9.47
C LEU A 140 2.62 -12.93 10.95
N ASP A 141 3.55 -12.32 11.69
CA ASP A 141 3.31 -11.89 13.07
C ASP A 141 2.17 -10.87 13.17
N TYR A 142 2.01 -10.02 12.15
CA TYR A 142 0.93 -9.02 12.07
C TYR A 142 -0.34 -9.55 11.38
N GLY A 143 -0.27 -10.67 10.68
CA GLY A 143 -1.41 -11.26 9.98
C GLY A 143 -1.17 -12.72 9.61
N ARG A 144 -1.42 -13.64 10.55
CA ARG A 144 -1.18 -15.10 10.40
C ARG A 144 -1.83 -15.73 9.16
N LYS A 145 -2.97 -15.19 8.72
CA LYS A 145 -3.71 -15.66 7.53
C LYS A 145 -3.31 -14.96 6.24
N ASN A 146 -2.13 -14.32 6.17
CA ASN A 146 -1.67 -13.65 4.95
C ASN A 146 -1.09 -14.67 3.96
N PRO A 147 -1.84 -15.08 2.91
CA PRO A 147 -1.39 -16.13 1.99
C PRO A 147 -0.19 -15.68 1.17
N LEU A 148 -0.08 -14.38 0.87
CA LEU A 148 1.01 -13.85 0.07
C LEU A 148 2.33 -13.88 0.85
N ALA A 149 2.30 -13.58 2.14
CA ALA A 149 3.48 -13.69 3.02
C ALA A 149 3.90 -15.16 3.20
N LYS A 150 2.93 -16.08 3.39
CA LYS A 150 3.21 -17.54 3.44
C LYS A 150 3.89 -17.99 2.13
N THR A 151 3.34 -17.59 0.98
CA THR A 151 3.90 -17.93 -0.34
C THR A 151 5.33 -17.38 -0.50
N ALA A 152 5.56 -16.12 -0.15
CA ALA A 152 6.89 -15.52 -0.21
C ALA A 152 7.90 -16.31 0.65
N ARG A 153 7.52 -16.68 1.88
CA ARG A 153 8.34 -17.48 2.78
C ARG A 153 8.70 -18.83 2.16
N VAL A 154 7.72 -19.56 1.64
CA VAL A 154 7.92 -20.89 1.02
C VAL A 154 8.85 -20.79 -0.19
N ILE A 155 8.67 -19.80 -1.07
CA ILE A 155 9.53 -19.58 -2.24
C ILE A 155 10.96 -19.35 -1.79
N ALA A 156 11.18 -18.48 -0.81
CA ALA A 156 12.51 -18.15 -0.32
C ALA A 156 13.19 -19.35 0.37
N MET A 157 12.44 -20.14 1.16
CA MET A 157 12.96 -21.37 1.79
C MET A 157 13.37 -22.40 0.75
N LYS A 158 12.53 -22.66 -0.25
CA LYS A 158 12.85 -23.60 -1.34
C LYS A 158 14.08 -23.15 -2.12
N ALA A 159 14.23 -21.86 -2.37
CA ALA A 159 15.40 -21.33 -3.06
C ALA A 159 16.71 -21.54 -2.27
N LEU A 160 16.64 -21.65 -0.95
CA LEU A 160 17.77 -21.97 -0.05
C LEU A 160 17.93 -23.48 0.22
N GLY A 161 17.07 -24.34 -0.34
CA GLY A 161 17.09 -25.78 -0.08
C GLY A 161 16.58 -26.16 1.33
N LEU A 162 15.79 -25.28 1.97
CA LEU A 162 15.20 -25.54 3.29
C LEU A 162 13.87 -26.27 3.16
N ASP A 163 13.52 -27.09 4.15
CA ASP A 163 12.22 -27.76 4.18
C ASP A 163 11.10 -26.78 4.51
N ALA A 164 10.10 -26.74 3.65
CA ALA A 164 8.94 -25.88 3.78
C ALA A 164 7.62 -26.68 4.08
N ALA A 165 7.72 -27.99 4.32
CA ALA A 165 6.58 -28.87 4.45
C ALA A 165 5.67 -28.50 5.64
N GLU A 166 6.23 -28.04 6.75
CA GLU A 166 5.47 -27.63 7.95
C GLU A 166 4.57 -26.41 7.66
N ILE A 167 5.03 -25.49 6.80
CA ILE A 167 4.28 -24.25 6.52
C ILE A 167 3.10 -24.49 5.56
N ILE A 168 3.24 -25.48 4.68
CA ILE A 168 2.22 -25.83 3.68
C ILE A 168 1.04 -26.53 4.35
N ASN A 169 1.28 -27.21 5.45
CA ASN A 169 0.29 -28.02 6.18
C ASN A 169 -0.43 -27.27 7.32
N GLU A 170 -0.05 -26.03 7.62
CA GLU A 170 -0.74 -25.17 8.59
C GLU A 170 -1.95 -24.46 7.91
N GLU A 171 -3.02 -25.19 7.61
CA GLU A 171 -4.33 -24.64 7.25
C GLU A 171 -5.30 -24.58 8.45
#